data_0c160cff1d7c0506a45dce4515a50ce1
#
_entry.id   0c160cff1d7c0506a45dce4515a50ce1
#
_cell.length_a   1.000
_cell.length_b   1.000
_cell.length_c   1.000
_cell.angle_alpha   90.00
_cell.angle_beta   90.00
_cell.angle_gamma   90.00
#
_symmetry.space_group_name_H-M   'P 1'
#
loop_
_entity.id
_entity.type
_entity.pdbx_description
1 polymer ?
#
loop_
_entity_poly.entity_id
_entity_poly.type
_entity_poly.pdbx_seq_one_letter_code
_entity_poly.pdbx_strand_id
1 'polypeptide(L)'
;TEWLPNILTDHHEMGTNSSFFFQPGVPERKNPLISDLNQALTREIGTYHEKALNSIGSLYYSEEDYDDFFFGKASTYPDANGSIGILFEQGSSRGHIQESVNGILTFPFTIRNQLTAAFSTLEAAKNMRVKLLNYMKDFYDDQIELNPKSSDNIVFGKLKDESTVHHLADILNSHKIKFNKISEAVSYTHLRAHETHND
;
A
#
# COMPACT_ATOMS: atom_id res chain seq x y z
N THR A 1 11.67 6.36 5.91
CA THR A 1 10.96 7.42 5.17
C THR A 1 10.89 8.70 6.01
N GLU A 2 11.27 9.83 5.42
CA GLU A 2 11.26 11.12 6.14
C GLU A 2 9.87 11.75 6.17
N TRP A 3 9.03 11.41 5.20
CA TRP A 3 7.69 11.93 5.05
C TRP A 3 6.68 10.79 4.95
N LEU A 4 5.62 10.87 5.78
CA LEU A 4 4.50 9.93 5.81
C LEU A 4 3.24 10.65 5.34
N PRO A 5 2.86 10.56 4.05
CA PRO A 5 1.63 11.18 3.56
C PRO A 5 0.39 10.43 4.08
N ASN A 6 -0.74 11.12 4.24
CA ASN A 6 -2.00 10.47 4.63
C ASN A 6 -2.63 9.67 3.48
N ILE A 7 -2.33 10.05 2.24
CA ILE A 7 -2.70 9.33 1.02
C ILE A 7 -1.47 9.30 0.10
N LEU A 8 -1.23 8.16 -0.52
CA LEU A 8 -0.25 7.99 -1.60
C LEU A 8 -0.95 7.34 -2.79
N THR A 9 -0.77 7.90 -3.98
CA THR A 9 -1.27 7.32 -5.23
C THR A 9 -0.12 6.82 -6.09
N ASP A 10 -0.29 5.63 -6.64
CA ASP A 10 0.64 4.98 -7.54
C ASP A 10 -0.03 4.82 -8.90
N HIS A 11 0.47 5.53 -9.91
CA HIS A 11 -0.16 5.65 -11.22
C HIS A 11 0.54 4.75 -12.23
N HIS A 12 -0.16 3.72 -12.68
CA HIS A 12 0.32 2.70 -13.60
C HIS A 12 -0.50 2.62 -14.89
N GLU A 13 -0.02 1.79 -15.80
CA GLU A 13 -0.70 1.38 -17.01
C GLU A 13 -0.80 -0.15 -17.09
N MET A 14 -1.94 -0.64 -17.53
CA MET A 14 -2.24 -2.05 -17.77
C MET A 14 -2.46 -2.35 -19.25
N GLY A 15 -2.89 -3.56 -19.58
CA GLY A 15 -3.15 -3.97 -20.96
C GLY A 15 -4.15 -3.07 -21.68
N THR A 16 -3.92 -2.80 -22.97
CA THR A 16 -4.73 -1.90 -23.83
C THR A 16 -6.22 -2.27 -23.87
N ASN A 17 -6.54 -3.57 -23.76
CA ASN A 17 -7.93 -4.08 -23.78
C ASN A 17 -8.64 -3.99 -22.43
N SER A 18 -8.16 -3.15 -21.54
CA SER A 18 -8.79 -2.85 -20.27
C SER A 18 -9.36 -1.43 -20.26
N SER A 19 -9.90 -1.01 -19.11
CA SER A 19 -10.44 0.34 -18.93
C SER A 19 -9.59 1.17 -17.96
N PHE A 20 -10.11 1.49 -16.80
CA PHE A 20 -9.40 2.15 -15.70
C PHE A 20 -9.71 1.42 -14.40
N PHE A 21 -8.68 1.12 -13.62
CA PHE A 21 -8.83 0.53 -12.30
C PHE A 21 -8.40 1.51 -11.23
N PHE A 22 -9.07 1.45 -10.07
CA PHE A 22 -8.61 2.06 -8.83
C PHE A 22 -8.98 1.20 -7.62
N GLN A 23 -8.13 1.22 -6.60
CA GLN A 23 -8.39 0.51 -5.34
C GLN A 23 -9.64 1.06 -4.63
N PRO A 24 -10.34 0.22 -3.80
CA PRO A 24 -9.84 -1.06 -3.27
C PRO A 24 -9.80 -2.16 -4.33
N GLY A 25 -8.88 -3.12 -4.12
CA GLY A 25 -8.80 -4.36 -4.89
C GLY A 25 -9.76 -5.42 -4.39
N VAL A 26 -9.52 -6.68 -4.77
CA VAL A 26 -10.33 -7.84 -4.36
C VAL A 26 -10.32 -7.95 -2.83
N PRO A 27 -11.49 -7.92 -2.15
CA PRO A 27 -11.56 -7.90 -0.68
C PRO A 27 -10.85 -9.07 0.01
N GLU A 28 -10.91 -10.26 -0.59
CA GLU A 28 -10.29 -11.48 -0.05
C GLU A 28 -8.76 -11.51 -0.24
N ARG A 29 -8.22 -10.61 -1.06
CA ARG A 29 -6.79 -10.49 -1.34
C ARG A 29 -6.13 -9.34 -0.58
N LYS A 30 -6.75 -8.89 0.49
CA LYS A 30 -6.19 -7.91 1.41
C LYS A 30 -5.17 -8.57 2.35
N ASN A 31 -4.06 -7.88 2.65
CA ASN A 31 -3.16 -8.33 3.71
C ASN A 31 -3.90 -8.30 5.07
N PRO A 32 -3.84 -9.35 5.89
CA PRO A 32 -4.53 -9.42 7.16
C PRO A 32 -4.07 -8.36 8.18
N LEU A 33 -2.90 -7.74 7.98
CA LEU A 33 -2.41 -6.64 8.83
C LEU A 33 -3.03 -5.28 8.46
N ILE A 34 -3.69 -5.16 7.30
CA ILE A 34 -4.42 -3.95 6.91
C ILE A 34 -5.79 -3.97 7.59
N SER A 35 -6.11 -2.91 8.32
CA SER A 35 -7.38 -2.80 9.06
C SER A 35 -8.59 -2.68 8.13
N ASP A 36 -9.75 -3.09 8.62
CA ASP A 36 -11.01 -2.89 7.89
C ASP A 36 -11.37 -1.41 7.73
N LEU A 37 -10.94 -0.57 8.67
CA LEU A 37 -11.10 0.88 8.57
C LEU A 37 -10.28 1.47 7.41
N ASN A 38 -9.05 0.97 7.16
CA ASN A 38 -8.26 1.35 5.99
C ASN A 38 -9.07 1.11 4.70
N GLN A 39 -9.59 -0.10 4.53
CA GLN A 39 -10.39 -0.48 3.35
C GLN A 39 -11.69 0.32 3.22
N ALA A 40 -12.33 0.65 4.35
CA ALA A 40 -13.51 1.51 4.34
C ALA A 40 -13.19 2.94 3.88
N LEU A 41 -12.06 3.50 4.33
CA LEU A 41 -11.59 4.81 3.89
C LEU A 41 -11.17 4.80 2.42
N THR A 42 -10.50 3.75 1.97
CA THR A 42 -10.14 3.57 0.55
C THR A 42 -11.38 3.53 -0.33
N ARG A 43 -12.42 2.79 0.09
CA ARG A 43 -13.71 2.75 -0.61
C ARG A 43 -14.41 4.11 -0.61
N GLU A 44 -14.39 4.85 0.50
CA GLU A 44 -14.94 6.21 0.56
C GLU A 44 -14.22 7.16 -0.40
N ILE A 45 -12.88 7.08 -0.50
CA ILE A 45 -12.08 7.82 -1.50
C ILE A 45 -12.48 7.39 -2.92
N GLY A 46 -12.69 6.08 -3.14
CA GLY A 46 -13.15 5.52 -4.41
C GLY A 46 -14.42 6.19 -4.95
N THR A 47 -15.36 6.59 -4.09
CA THR A 47 -16.58 7.29 -4.53
C THR A 47 -16.31 8.63 -5.22
N TYR A 48 -15.20 9.30 -4.88
CA TYR A 48 -14.76 10.52 -5.57
C TYR A 48 -14.20 10.20 -6.96
N HIS A 49 -13.48 9.08 -7.09
CA HIS A 49 -12.97 8.61 -8.38
C HIS A 49 -14.12 8.22 -9.30
N GLU A 50 -15.09 7.46 -8.81
CA GLU A 50 -16.31 7.10 -9.54
C GLU A 50 -17.04 8.32 -10.08
N LYS A 51 -17.32 9.29 -9.22
CA LYS A 51 -17.98 10.53 -9.61
C LYS A 51 -17.20 11.27 -10.69
N ALA A 52 -15.90 11.38 -10.55
CA ALA A 52 -15.04 12.10 -11.47
C ALA A 52 -14.94 11.40 -12.84
N LEU A 53 -14.70 10.08 -12.87
CA LEU A 53 -14.61 9.29 -14.09
C LEU A 53 -15.96 9.22 -14.82
N ASN A 54 -17.07 9.07 -14.08
CA ASN A 54 -18.43 9.13 -14.65
C ASN A 54 -18.69 10.49 -15.34
N SER A 55 -18.21 11.59 -14.75
CA SER A 55 -18.42 12.94 -15.32
C SER A 55 -17.76 13.14 -16.68
N ILE A 56 -16.74 12.36 -16.99
CA ILE A 56 -16.03 12.38 -18.28
C ILE A 56 -16.35 11.18 -19.19
N GLY A 57 -17.28 10.32 -18.75
CA GLY A 57 -17.72 9.15 -19.51
C GLY A 57 -16.63 8.07 -19.66
N SER A 58 -15.72 7.96 -18.71
CA SER A 58 -14.69 6.92 -18.72
C SER A 58 -15.18 5.64 -18.05
N LEU A 59 -14.93 4.49 -18.68
CA LEU A 59 -15.16 3.18 -18.08
C LEU A 59 -14.11 2.89 -17.00
N TYR A 60 -14.54 2.30 -15.90
CA TYR A 60 -13.66 1.89 -14.80
C TYR A 60 -14.21 0.67 -14.08
N TYR A 61 -13.38 0.08 -13.23
CA TYR A 61 -13.75 -0.95 -12.27
C TYR A 61 -12.92 -0.84 -10.99
N SER A 62 -13.39 -1.45 -9.91
CA SER A 62 -12.68 -1.60 -8.64
C SER A 62 -13.15 -2.89 -7.96
N GLU A 63 -12.53 -3.30 -6.88
CA GLU A 63 -12.81 -4.54 -6.13
C GLU A 63 -12.63 -5.82 -6.96
N GLU A 64 -11.92 -5.75 -8.08
CA GLU A 64 -11.62 -6.84 -9.01
C GLU A 64 -10.12 -6.87 -9.33
N ASP A 65 -9.62 -8.01 -9.85
CA ASP A 65 -8.29 -8.28 -10.41
C ASP A 65 -7.12 -8.06 -9.44
N TYR A 66 -6.97 -6.88 -8.90
CA TYR A 66 -5.82 -6.46 -8.13
C TYR A 66 -5.94 -6.80 -6.65
N ASP A 67 -4.79 -7.09 -6.03
CA ASP A 67 -4.67 -7.36 -4.61
C ASP A 67 -4.19 -6.11 -3.82
N ASP A 68 -4.32 -6.20 -2.51
CA ASP A 68 -3.72 -5.28 -1.55
C ASP A 68 -2.99 -6.08 -0.46
N PHE A 69 -2.03 -6.93 -0.89
CA PHE A 69 -1.40 -7.93 -0.03
C PHE A 69 0.08 -7.66 0.23
N PHE A 70 0.89 -7.43 -0.82
CA PHE A 70 2.34 -7.37 -0.70
C PHE A 70 2.82 -5.95 -0.40
N PHE A 71 3.39 -5.74 0.78
CA PHE A 71 3.90 -4.43 1.21
C PHE A 71 5.11 -3.87 0.42
N GLY A 72 5.67 -4.64 -0.49
CA GLY A 72 6.69 -4.15 -1.43
C GLY A 72 6.15 -3.27 -2.56
N LYS A 73 4.82 -3.11 -2.67
CA LYS A 73 4.18 -2.20 -3.63
C LYS A 73 4.03 -0.80 -3.04
N ALA A 74 4.19 0.23 -3.87
CA ALA A 74 3.98 1.61 -3.46
C ALA A 74 2.52 1.87 -3.03
N SER A 75 1.55 1.16 -3.61
CA SER A 75 0.14 1.26 -3.26
C SER A 75 -0.27 0.54 -1.97
N THR A 76 0.49 -0.49 -1.52
CA THR A 76 0.15 -1.28 -0.31
C THR A 76 1.02 -0.88 0.90
N TYR A 77 2.25 -0.42 0.67
CA TYR A 77 3.16 -0.01 1.75
C TYR A 77 2.58 1.10 2.67
N PRO A 78 1.89 2.13 2.16
CA PRO A 78 1.28 3.16 3.00
C PRO A 78 0.26 2.59 3.99
N ASP A 79 -0.50 1.56 3.61
CA ASP A 79 -1.54 0.96 4.46
C ASP A 79 -0.96 0.30 5.71
N ALA A 80 0.28 -0.19 5.64
CA ALA A 80 1.02 -0.70 6.79
C ALA A 80 1.62 0.42 7.67
N ASN A 81 1.44 1.68 7.30
CA ASN A 81 2.02 2.85 7.99
C ASN A 81 0.97 3.92 8.33
N GLY A 82 -0.29 3.52 8.52
CA GLY A 82 -1.37 4.43 8.93
C GLY A 82 -1.78 5.45 7.86
N SER A 83 -1.50 5.15 6.61
CA SER A 83 -1.85 5.94 5.43
C SER A 83 -2.84 5.18 4.55
N ILE A 84 -3.29 5.77 3.47
CA ILE A 84 -4.09 5.12 2.43
C ILE A 84 -3.26 5.06 1.15
N GLY A 85 -2.96 3.86 0.68
CA GLY A 85 -2.33 3.62 -0.60
C GLY A 85 -3.37 3.36 -1.68
N ILE A 86 -3.20 3.91 -2.88
CA ILE A 86 -4.13 3.74 -3.98
C ILE A 86 -3.36 3.45 -5.26
N LEU A 87 -3.64 2.30 -5.86
CA LEU A 87 -3.20 1.96 -7.20
C LEU A 87 -4.22 2.49 -8.21
N PHE A 88 -3.73 3.19 -9.22
CA PHE A 88 -4.44 3.47 -10.44
C PHE A 88 -3.80 2.72 -11.61
N GLU A 89 -4.64 2.05 -12.40
CA GLU A 89 -4.22 1.36 -13.61
C GLU A 89 -5.04 1.84 -14.80
N GLN A 90 -4.38 2.44 -15.77
CA GLN A 90 -5.01 2.90 -17.01
C GLN A 90 -4.72 1.91 -18.14
N GLY A 91 -5.75 1.53 -18.91
CA GLY A 91 -5.54 0.83 -20.18
C GLY A 91 -4.56 1.62 -21.07
N SER A 92 -3.41 1.02 -21.44
CA SER A 92 -2.31 1.72 -22.08
C SER A 92 -2.61 2.07 -23.55
N SER A 93 -2.38 3.32 -23.93
CA SER A 93 -2.43 3.76 -25.33
C SER A 93 -1.16 3.44 -26.12
N ARG A 94 -0.09 2.95 -25.48
CA ARG A 94 1.20 2.55 -26.06
C ARG A 94 1.64 3.40 -27.25
N GLY A 95 2.24 4.51 -26.98
CA GLY A 95 2.52 5.51 -28.01
C GLY A 95 1.37 6.51 -28.08
N HIS A 96 0.66 6.59 -29.19
CA HIS A 96 -0.33 7.65 -29.34
C HIS A 96 -1.77 7.15 -29.57
N ILE A 97 -1.95 6.00 -30.21
CA ILE A 97 -3.25 5.45 -30.59
C ILE A 97 -3.16 3.94 -30.57
N GLN A 98 -4.16 3.29 -29.94
CA GLN A 98 -4.33 1.85 -29.93
C GLN A 98 -5.79 1.48 -30.24
N GLU A 99 -5.97 0.41 -30.99
CA GLU A 99 -7.27 -0.25 -31.09
C GLU A 99 -7.48 -1.12 -29.84
N SER A 100 -8.63 -1.03 -29.22
CA SER A 100 -9.01 -1.85 -28.08
C SER A 100 -10.42 -2.40 -28.24
N VAL A 101 -10.78 -3.35 -27.40
CA VAL A 101 -12.17 -3.89 -27.33
C VAL A 101 -13.19 -2.82 -26.96
N ASN A 102 -12.76 -1.72 -26.35
CA ASN A 102 -13.58 -0.59 -25.95
C ASN A 102 -13.54 0.56 -26.97
N GLY A 103 -12.96 0.34 -28.16
CA GLY A 103 -12.79 1.35 -29.20
C GLY A 103 -11.37 1.91 -29.28
N ILE A 104 -11.22 3.05 -29.95
CA ILE A 104 -9.93 3.70 -30.12
C ILE A 104 -9.48 4.37 -28.82
N LEU A 105 -8.33 3.95 -28.32
CA LEU A 105 -7.68 4.49 -27.14
C LEU A 105 -6.55 5.42 -27.55
N THR A 106 -6.64 6.69 -27.15
CA THR A 106 -5.65 7.71 -27.52
C THR A 106 -4.85 8.18 -26.30
N PHE A 107 -3.62 8.62 -26.50
CA PHE A 107 -2.78 9.16 -25.43
C PHE A 107 -3.40 10.37 -24.70
N PRO A 108 -4.02 11.37 -25.38
CA PRO A 108 -4.74 12.43 -24.69
C PRO A 108 -5.88 11.92 -23.77
N PHE A 109 -6.56 10.83 -24.17
CA PHE A 109 -7.59 10.21 -23.35
C PHE A 109 -7.00 9.60 -22.06
N THR A 110 -5.89 8.87 -22.16
CA THR A 110 -5.23 8.26 -21.00
C THR A 110 -4.68 9.31 -20.04
N ILE A 111 -4.08 10.39 -20.55
CA ILE A 111 -3.66 11.54 -19.74
C ILE A 111 -4.84 12.16 -19.01
N ARG A 112 -5.95 12.39 -19.68
CA ARG A 112 -7.16 12.97 -19.08
C ARG A 112 -7.67 12.11 -17.93
N ASN A 113 -7.72 10.80 -18.08
CA ASN A 113 -8.20 9.89 -17.05
C ASN A 113 -7.28 9.92 -15.81
N GLN A 114 -5.98 9.78 -16.00
CA GLN A 114 -4.99 9.84 -14.92
C GLN A 114 -5.05 11.18 -14.17
N LEU A 115 -5.14 12.28 -14.90
CA LEU A 115 -5.26 13.61 -14.31
C LEU A 115 -6.58 13.79 -13.54
N THR A 116 -7.69 13.27 -14.09
CA THR A 116 -9.01 13.29 -13.44
C THR A 116 -8.98 12.50 -12.12
N ALA A 117 -8.37 11.31 -12.11
CA ALA A 117 -8.20 10.51 -10.90
C ALA A 117 -7.31 11.21 -9.86
N ALA A 118 -6.22 11.84 -10.30
CA ALA A 118 -5.34 12.61 -9.41
C ALA A 118 -6.09 13.78 -8.74
N PHE A 119 -6.87 14.57 -9.49
CA PHE A 119 -7.66 15.66 -8.93
C PHE A 119 -8.78 15.17 -8.01
N SER A 120 -9.42 14.05 -8.34
CA SER A 120 -10.44 13.47 -7.45
C SER A 120 -9.86 12.98 -6.12
N THR A 121 -8.61 12.50 -6.12
CA THR A 121 -7.87 12.20 -4.87
C THR A 121 -7.67 13.46 -4.02
N LEU A 122 -7.29 14.58 -4.64
CA LEU A 122 -7.12 15.85 -3.91
C LEU A 122 -8.47 16.36 -3.35
N GLU A 123 -9.57 16.19 -4.09
CA GLU A 123 -10.92 16.52 -3.60
C GLU A 123 -11.30 15.64 -2.40
N ALA A 124 -11.06 14.33 -2.49
CA ALA A 124 -11.28 13.40 -1.38
C ALA A 124 -10.44 13.78 -0.15
N ALA A 125 -9.14 14.03 -0.34
CA ALA A 125 -8.21 14.41 0.74
C ALA A 125 -8.69 15.69 1.45
N LYS A 126 -9.16 16.68 0.69
CA LYS A 126 -9.72 17.93 1.24
C LYS A 126 -10.97 17.67 2.09
N ASN A 127 -11.92 16.88 1.57
CA ASN A 127 -13.22 16.67 2.21
C ASN A 127 -13.13 15.67 3.37
N MET A 128 -12.25 14.70 3.29
CA MET A 128 -12.01 13.68 4.32
C MET A 128 -10.86 14.04 5.27
N ARG A 129 -10.32 15.26 5.19
CA ARG A 129 -9.12 15.67 5.91
C ARG A 129 -9.08 15.26 7.37
N VAL A 130 -10.15 15.50 8.13
CA VAL A 130 -10.21 15.19 9.56
C VAL A 130 -10.19 13.68 9.79
N LYS A 131 -10.94 12.90 8.97
CA LYS A 131 -10.94 11.44 9.06
C LYS A 131 -9.54 10.85 8.82
N LEU A 132 -8.84 11.33 7.78
CA LEU A 132 -7.53 10.83 7.40
C LEU A 132 -6.45 11.19 8.43
N LEU A 133 -6.51 12.40 9.00
CA LEU A 133 -5.60 12.80 10.06
C LEU A 133 -5.83 11.98 11.34
N ASN A 134 -7.09 11.77 11.73
CA ASN A 134 -7.42 10.93 12.88
C ASN A 134 -7.02 9.48 12.64
N TYR A 135 -7.30 8.93 11.45
CA TYR A 135 -6.88 7.56 11.11
C TYR A 135 -5.38 7.34 11.31
N MET A 136 -4.54 8.23 10.78
CA MET A 136 -3.10 8.12 10.95
C MET A 136 -2.68 8.27 12.41
N LYS A 137 -3.26 9.23 13.15
CA LYS A 137 -2.98 9.42 14.57
C LYS A 137 -3.34 8.19 15.37
N ASP A 138 -4.57 7.69 15.22
CA ASP A 138 -5.10 6.56 15.97
C ASP A 138 -4.33 5.27 15.64
N PHE A 139 -3.90 5.09 14.37
CA PHE A 139 -3.04 3.98 13.97
C PHE A 139 -1.75 3.90 14.80
N TYR A 140 -1.08 5.03 15.00
CA TYR A 140 0.17 5.04 15.79
C TYR A 140 -0.09 4.96 17.29
N ASP A 141 -1.13 5.60 17.80
CA ASP A 141 -1.51 5.53 19.21
C ASP A 141 -1.88 4.09 19.60
N ASP A 142 -2.66 3.38 18.80
CA ASP A 142 -3.02 1.97 19.00
C ASP A 142 -1.77 1.06 19.01
N GLN A 143 -0.81 1.29 18.11
CA GLN A 143 0.43 0.51 18.08
C GLN A 143 1.27 0.74 19.36
N ILE A 144 1.29 1.95 19.89
CA ILE A 144 1.98 2.28 21.13
C ILE A 144 1.30 1.57 22.31
N GLU A 145 -0.03 1.54 22.35
CA GLU A 145 -0.79 0.87 23.42
C GLU A 145 -0.70 -0.65 23.37
N LEU A 146 -0.66 -1.24 22.19
CA LEU A 146 -0.54 -2.69 21.99
C LEU A 146 0.84 -3.24 22.36
N ASN A 147 1.89 -2.42 22.28
CA ASN A 147 3.28 -2.86 22.38
C ASN A 147 3.93 -2.77 23.79
N PRO A 148 3.45 -2.03 24.80
CA PRO A 148 4.23 -1.81 26.03
C PRO A 148 4.29 -3.01 26.96
N LYS A 149 3.58 -4.09 26.71
CA LYS A 149 3.45 -5.22 27.63
C LYS A 149 4.09 -6.52 27.15
N SER A 150 4.56 -6.57 25.92
CA SER A 150 5.30 -7.73 25.42
C SER A 150 6.74 -7.65 25.89
N SER A 151 7.14 -8.62 26.73
CA SER A 151 8.54 -8.88 27.07
C SER A 151 9.25 -9.66 25.97
N ASP A 152 8.60 -9.87 24.85
CA ASP A 152 9.11 -10.71 23.77
C ASP A 152 10.18 -9.94 22.98
N ASN A 153 11.35 -10.57 22.87
CA ASN A 153 12.43 -10.06 22.06
C ASN A 153 12.56 -10.94 20.82
N ILE A 154 12.60 -10.30 19.66
CA ILE A 154 12.89 -11.01 18.41
C ILE A 154 14.41 -11.05 18.24
N VAL A 155 14.97 -12.27 18.17
CA VAL A 155 16.39 -12.50 17.89
C VAL A 155 16.53 -12.99 16.47
N PHE A 156 17.43 -12.37 15.71
CA PHE A 156 17.74 -12.79 14.35
C PHE A 156 19.25 -12.94 14.15
N GLY A 157 19.64 -13.87 13.32
CA GLY A 157 21.04 -14.12 13.00
C GLY A 157 21.19 -15.29 12.03
N LYS A 158 22.34 -15.36 11.40
CA LYS A 158 22.71 -16.46 10.50
C LYS A 158 24.20 -16.75 10.64
N LEU A 159 24.55 -17.91 11.17
CA LEU A 159 25.92 -18.27 11.54
C LEU A 159 26.93 -18.27 10.36
N LYS A 160 26.46 -18.42 9.14
CA LYS A 160 27.32 -18.56 7.95
C LYS A 160 27.12 -17.44 6.92
N ASP A 161 26.30 -16.45 7.21
CA ASP A 161 25.97 -15.38 6.26
C ASP A 161 25.70 -14.07 7.01
N GLU A 162 26.77 -13.37 7.33
CA GLU A 162 26.67 -12.06 7.99
C GLU A 162 26.06 -11.00 7.06
N SER A 163 26.19 -11.14 5.74
CA SER A 163 25.65 -10.14 4.80
C SER A 163 24.13 -10.03 4.85
N THR A 164 23.42 -11.15 4.99
CA THR A 164 21.96 -11.17 5.17
C THR A 164 21.56 -10.48 6.47
N VAL A 165 22.34 -10.68 7.55
CA VAL A 165 22.08 -10.03 8.86
C VAL A 165 22.28 -8.52 8.77
N HIS A 166 23.36 -8.07 8.09
CA HIS A 166 23.59 -6.64 7.86
C HIS A 166 22.48 -6.01 7.01
N HIS A 167 22.06 -6.68 5.93
CA HIS A 167 20.97 -6.20 5.09
C HIS A 167 19.66 -6.02 5.87
N LEU A 168 19.29 -6.99 6.74
CA LEU A 168 18.13 -6.82 7.61
C LEU A 168 18.31 -5.67 8.60
N ALA A 169 19.51 -5.50 9.17
CA ALA A 169 19.81 -4.40 10.07
C ALA A 169 19.66 -3.04 9.36
N ASP A 170 20.08 -2.93 8.09
CA ASP A 170 19.90 -1.72 7.28
C ASP A 170 18.42 -1.41 7.02
N ILE A 171 17.60 -2.45 6.76
CA ILE A 171 16.14 -2.30 6.63
C ILE A 171 15.54 -1.79 7.94
N LEU A 172 15.87 -2.40 9.08
CA LEU A 172 15.39 -1.98 10.39
C LEU A 172 15.77 -0.52 10.70
N ASN A 173 17.02 -0.14 10.41
CA ASN A 173 17.49 1.25 10.55
C ASN A 173 16.69 2.22 9.68
N SER A 174 16.41 1.85 8.42
CA SER A 174 15.62 2.66 7.49
C SER A 174 14.20 2.91 8.01
N HIS A 175 13.65 1.96 8.76
CA HIS A 175 12.36 2.06 9.44
C HIS A 175 12.44 2.64 10.87
N LYS A 176 13.63 3.07 11.31
CA LYS A 176 13.87 3.60 12.67
C LYS A 176 13.55 2.59 13.78
N ILE A 177 13.60 1.29 13.48
CA ILE A 177 13.41 0.21 14.44
C ILE A 177 14.72 0.00 15.18
N LYS A 178 14.68 0.13 16.51
CA LYS A 178 15.86 -0.06 17.36
C LYS A 178 16.16 -1.53 17.54
N PHE A 179 17.42 -1.90 17.42
CA PHE A 179 17.92 -3.23 17.72
C PHE A 179 19.30 -3.14 18.37
N ASN A 180 19.72 -4.19 19.04
CA ASN A 180 21.01 -4.29 19.70
C ASN A 180 21.77 -5.53 19.19
N LYS A 181 23.10 -5.42 19.10
CA LYS A 181 23.95 -6.57 18.82
C LYS A 181 24.12 -7.36 20.12
N ILE A 182 23.89 -8.67 20.06
CA ILE A 182 24.19 -9.58 21.15
C ILE A 182 25.70 -9.81 21.17
N SER A 183 26.36 -9.46 22.28
CA SER A 183 27.82 -9.56 22.42
C SER A 183 28.31 -10.96 22.78
N GLU A 184 27.45 -11.75 23.44
CA GLU A 184 27.74 -13.13 23.84
C GLU A 184 26.53 -14.02 23.61
N ALA A 185 26.78 -15.27 23.17
CA ALA A 185 25.73 -16.27 23.08
C ALA A 185 25.30 -16.67 24.48
N VAL A 186 24.08 -16.27 24.87
CA VAL A 186 23.46 -16.71 26.12
C VAL A 186 22.43 -17.80 25.83
N SER A 187 22.51 -18.92 26.52
CA SER A 187 21.51 -19.97 26.42
C SER A 187 20.31 -19.60 27.30
N TYR A 188 19.22 -19.19 26.63
CA TYR A 188 17.94 -18.97 27.30
C TYR A 188 17.03 -20.17 27.09
N THR A 189 16.56 -20.77 28.19
CA THR A 189 15.67 -21.95 28.17
C THR A 189 14.23 -21.62 27.73
N HIS A 190 13.92 -20.36 27.38
CA HIS A 190 12.55 -19.90 27.10
C HIS A 190 12.39 -19.07 25.80
N LEU A 191 13.37 -19.07 24.89
CA LEU A 191 13.21 -18.44 23.58
C LEU A 191 12.40 -19.38 22.66
N ARG A 192 11.22 -18.96 22.23
CA ARG A 192 10.53 -19.58 21.11
C ARG A 192 11.19 -19.13 19.82
N ALA A 193 11.96 -20.00 19.21
CA ALA A 193 12.42 -19.79 17.84
C ALA A 193 11.27 -20.13 16.88
N HIS A 194 10.81 -19.19 16.09
CA HIS A 194 10.04 -19.47 14.88
C HIS A 194 11.01 -19.89 13.80
N GLU A 195 11.20 -21.17 13.64
CA GLU A 195 11.88 -21.70 12.45
C GLU A 195 10.89 -21.66 11.28
N THR A 196 11.18 -20.85 10.28
CA THR A 196 10.54 -21.00 8.97
C THR A 196 11.29 -22.12 8.25
N HIS A 197 10.69 -23.29 8.18
CA HIS A 197 11.11 -24.32 7.24
C HIS A 197 10.74 -23.87 5.83
N ASN A 198 11.76 -23.61 5.01
CA ASN A 198 11.61 -23.63 3.57
C ASN A 198 11.88 -25.08 3.11
N ASP A 199 10.85 -25.79 2.72
CA ASP A 199 10.92 -26.95 1.84
C ASP A 199 11.02 -26.47 0.38
#